data_43a3c58de21979f7d3698cb0c4ebd125
#
_entry.id   43a3c58de21979f7d3698cb0c4ebd125
#
_cell.length_a   1.000
_cell.length_b   1.000
_cell.length_c   1.000
_cell.angle_alpha   90.00
_cell.angle_beta   90.00
_cell.angle_gamma   90.00
#
_symmetry.space_group_name_H-M   'P 1'
#
loop_
_entity.id
_entity.type
_entity.pdbx_description
1 polymer ?
#
loop_
_entity_poly.entity_id
_entity_poly.type
_entity_poly.pdbx_seq_one_letter_code
_entity_poly.pdbx_strand_id
1 'polypeptide(L)'
;MRNGVNCIPKLAIQLPLGQHLAMSSSVTIRSAVQSDDDSIWRVIEPVFRAGETYPLPRDISRIDAFTYWRAPGNEVFVAENDGQIAGTYYLRPNSRGGGSHVANCGYIVATDASRRGVARTMCADSLERARERGFTAMQFNFVISSNERAVSLWQNCDFTIVGTLPGAFAHPTRGLVDAYVMYRKL
;
A
#
# COMPACT_ATOMS: atom_id res chain seq x y z
N MET A 1 17.32 49.00 -66.76
CA MET A 1 18.35 48.25 -66.00
C MET A 1 17.61 47.43 -64.96
N ARG A 2 17.69 46.11 -65.09
CA ARG A 2 16.89 45.17 -64.31
C ARG A 2 17.77 44.64 -63.21
N ASN A 3 17.35 44.80 -61.95
CA ASN A 3 17.95 44.13 -60.79
C ASN A 3 17.10 42.95 -60.38
N GLY A 4 17.60 41.74 -60.62
CA GLY A 4 17.03 40.52 -60.19
C GLY A 4 17.33 40.27 -58.69
N VAL A 5 16.28 39.97 -57.89
CA VAL A 5 16.45 39.59 -56.52
C VAL A 5 16.37 38.05 -56.46
N ASN A 6 17.49 37.43 -56.10
CA ASN A 6 17.58 35.98 -55.87
C ASN A 6 16.82 35.59 -54.59
N CYS A 7 15.79 34.79 -54.75
CA CYS A 7 15.05 34.18 -53.64
C CYS A 7 15.71 32.85 -53.26
N ILE A 8 16.29 32.76 -52.05
CA ILE A 8 16.85 31.53 -51.50
C ILE A 8 15.72 30.77 -50.78
N PRO A 9 15.45 29.47 -51.06
CA PRO A 9 14.44 28.72 -50.36
C PRO A 9 14.91 28.38 -48.95
N LYS A 10 14.11 28.73 -47.93
CA LYS A 10 14.28 28.29 -46.55
C LYS A 10 14.04 26.79 -46.44
N LEU A 11 15.10 26.05 -46.13
CA LEU A 11 15.05 24.64 -45.79
C LEU A 11 14.36 24.50 -44.42
N ALA A 12 13.16 23.98 -44.40
CA ALA A 12 12.45 23.63 -43.14
C ALA A 12 13.05 22.38 -42.58
N ILE A 13 13.79 22.51 -41.48
CA ILE A 13 14.26 21.38 -40.68
C ILE A 13 13.06 20.86 -39.88
N GLN A 14 12.53 19.72 -40.30
CA GLN A 14 11.48 19.01 -39.60
C GLN A 14 12.12 18.17 -38.48
N LEU A 15 12.02 18.64 -37.24
CA LEU A 15 12.43 17.86 -36.06
C LEU A 15 11.42 16.74 -35.85
N PRO A 16 11.85 15.49 -35.62
CA PRO A 16 10.92 14.41 -35.26
C PRO A 16 10.40 14.68 -33.85
N LEU A 17 9.07 14.83 -33.71
CA LEU A 17 8.36 14.77 -32.45
C LEU A 17 8.45 13.35 -31.90
N GLY A 18 9.51 13.08 -31.16
CA GLY A 18 9.57 11.95 -30.25
C GLY A 18 8.66 12.23 -29.05
N GLN A 19 7.39 11.92 -29.15
CA GLN A 19 6.51 11.82 -28.00
C GLN A 19 6.94 10.62 -27.20
N HIS A 20 7.80 10.81 -26.19
CA HIS A 20 7.86 9.94 -25.03
C HIS A 20 6.51 10.09 -24.30
N LEU A 21 5.54 9.26 -24.66
CA LEU A 21 4.45 8.94 -23.74
C LEU A 21 5.13 8.32 -22.52
N ALA A 22 5.33 9.11 -21.48
CA ALA A 22 5.54 8.60 -20.14
C ALA A 22 4.26 7.82 -19.82
N MET A 23 4.30 6.48 -19.93
CA MET A 23 3.26 5.60 -19.44
C MET A 23 3.21 5.86 -17.93
N SER A 24 2.21 6.61 -17.50
CA SER A 24 1.84 6.71 -16.10
C SER A 24 1.51 5.29 -15.66
N SER A 25 2.41 4.64 -14.92
CA SER A 25 2.17 3.32 -14.38
C SER A 25 1.00 3.43 -13.41
N SER A 26 -0.17 2.99 -13.84
CA SER A 26 -1.37 3.02 -13.01
C SER A 26 -1.39 1.79 -12.12
N VAL A 27 -1.37 2.02 -10.80
CA VAL A 27 -1.58 0.94 -9.84
C VAL A 27 -3.04 0.51 -9.90
N THR A 28 -3.30 -0.76 -10.19
CA THR A 28 -4.63 -1.36 -10.17
C THR A 28 -4.80 -2.28 -8.99
N ILE A 29 -6.02 -2.32 -8.42
CA ILE A 29 -6.33 -3.18 -7.26
C ILE A 29 -7.37 -4.21 -7.68
N ARG A 30 -7.13 -5.47 -7.30
CA ARG A 30 -8.10 -6.56 -7.47
C ARG A 30 -8.08 -7.53 -6.30
N SER A 31 -9.13 -8.33 -6.18
CA SER A 31 -9.14 -9.46 -5.23
C SER A 31 -8.01 -10.43 -5.55
N ALA A 32 -7.37 -10.93 -4.49
CA ALA A 32 -6.32 -11.92 -4.61
C ALA A 32 -6.92 -13.31 -4.84
N VAL A 33 -6.37 -14.03 -5.80
CA VAL A 33 -6.68 -15.45 -6.06
C VAL A 33 -5.55 -16.35 -5.54
N GLN A 34 -5.78 -17.65 -5.48
CA GLN A 34 -4.77 -18.59 -4.95
C GLN A 34 -3.48 -18.62 -5.77
N SER A 35 -3.57 -18.43 -7.08
CA SER A 35 -2.39 -18.34 -7.96
C SER A 35 -1.50 -17.12 -7.68
N ASP A 36 -1.95 -16.15 -6.90
CA ASP A 36 -1.15 -15.00 -6.49
C ASP A 36 -0.22 -15.30 -5.30
N ASP A 37 -0.37 -16.45 -4.64
CA ASP A 37 0.29 -16.73 -3.37
C ASP A 37 1.82 -16.66 -3.44
N ASP A 38 2.43 -17.08 -4.54
CA ASP A 38 3.88 -16.95 -4.72
C ASP A 38 4.31 -15.47 -4.82
N SER A 39 3.51 -14.66 -5.48
CA SER A 39 3.77 -13.23 -5.63
C SER A 39 3.48 -12.47 -4.32
N ILE A 40 2.41 -12.83 -3.62
CA ILE A 40 2.12 -12.28 -2.28
C ILE A 40 3.24 -12.64 -1.31
N TRP A 41 3.73 -13.90 -1.33
CA TRP A 41 4.83 -14.31 -0.46
C TRP A 41 6.09 -13.46 -0.70
N ARG A 42 6.47 -13.23 -1.95
CA ARG A 42 7.61 -12.36 -2.29
C ARG A 42 7.47 -10.93 -1.74
N VAL A 43 6.23 -10.44 -1.57
CA VAL A 43 5.95 -9.12 -1.01
C VAL A 43 5.98 -9.12 0.51
N ILE A 44 5.37 -10.13 1.19
CA ILE A 44 5.20 -10.11 2.64
C ILE A 44 6.42 -10.67 3.40
N GLU A 45 7.11 -11.68 2.85
CA GLU A 45 8.23 -12.34 3.52
C GLU A 45 9.33 -11.36 3.95
N PRO A 46 9.86 -10.48 3.08
CA PRO A 46 10.93 -9.55 3.48
C PRO A 46 10.52 -8.66 4.65
N VAL A 47 9.25 -8.25 4.70
CA VAL A 47 8.72 -7.40 5.77
C VAL A 47 8.61 -8.15 7.09
N PHE A 48 8.17 -9.42 7.07
CA PHE A 48 8.15 -10.26 8.27
C PHE A 48 9.55 -10.59 8.75
N ARG A 49 10.49 -10.90 7.82
CA ARG A 49 11.91 -11.16 8.17
C ARG A 49 12.60 -9.94 8.77
N ALA A 50 12.29 -8.74 8.32
CA ALA A 50 12.81 -7.51 8.92
C ALA A 50 12.35 -7.35 10.38
N GLY A 51 11.10 -7.72 10.71
CA GLY A 51 10.56 -7.64 12.07
C GLY A 51 10.42 -6.22 12.60
N GLU A 52 10.20 -5.24 11.71
CA GLU A 52 10.17 -3.82 12.08
C GLU A 52 8.75 -3.25 12.16
N THR A 53 7.76 -3.92 11.52
CA THR A 53 6.43 -3.33 11.31
C THR A 53 5.26 -4.24 11.63
N TYR A 54 5.48 -5.57 11.71
CA TYR A 54 4.46 -6.54 12.07
C TYR A 54 4.85 -7.30 13.34
N PRO A 55 3.93 -7.50 14.31
CA PRO A 55 4.18 -8.24 15.55
C PRO A 55 4.09 -9.76 15.30
N LEU A 56 4.88 -10.25 14.35
CA LEU A 56 4.96 -11.65 13.97
C LEU A 56 6.40 -12.16 14.17
N PRO A 57 6.59 -13.47 14.43
CA PRO A 57 7.91 -14.05 14.48
C PRO A 57 8.68 -13.82 13.18
N ARG A 58 9.95 -13.42 13.26
CA ARG A 58 10.79 -13.14 12.07
C ARG A 58 11.08 -14.41 11.27
N ASP A 59 11.04 -15.57 11.90
CA ASP A 59 11.22 -16.90 11.32
C ASP A 59 9.91 -17.58 10.94
N ILE A 60 8.78 -16.84 10.96
CA ILE A 60 7.46 -17.37 10.62
C ILE A 60 7.51 -18.18 9.32
N SER A 61 6.90 -19.37 9.35
CA SER A 61 6.81 -20.20 8.16
C SER A 61 5.88 -19.57 7.11
N ARG A 62 6.05 -19.94 5.83
CA ARG A 62 5.13 -19.51 4.77
C ARG A 62 3.68 -19.92 5.09
N ILE A 63 3.48 -21.13 5.61
CA ILE A 63 2.14 -21.64 5.97
C ILE A 63 1.49 -20.77 7.04
N ASP A 64 2.22 -20.47 8.11
CA ASP A 64 1.70 -19.66 9.21
C ASP A 64 1.47 -18.21 8.78
N ALA A 65 2.34 -17.67 7.92
CA ALA A 65 2.18 -16.34 7.33
C ALA A 65 0.89 -16.24 6.50
N PHE A 66 0.58 -17.25 5.69
CA PHE A 66 -0.69 -17.29 4.94
C PHE A 66 -1.88 -17.60 5.85
N THR A 67 -1.71 -18.40 6.89
CA THR A 67 -2.76 -18.59 7.92
C THR A 67 -3.14 -17.26 8.58
N TYR A 68 -2.17 -16.39 8.81
CA TYR A 68 -2.41 -15.02 9.28
C TYR A 68 -3.02 -14.11 8.20
N TRP A 69 -2.40 -14.05 7.00
CA TRP A 69 -2.77 -13.10 5.94
C TRP A 69 -4.12 -13.42 5.30
N ARG A 70 -4.41 -14.71 5.10
CA ARG A 70 -5.69 -15.24 4.60
C ARG A 70 -6.58 -15.84 5.70
N ALA A 71 -6.45 -15.34 6.93
CA ALA A 71 -7.29 -15.83 8.05
C ALA A 71 -8.78 -15.75 7.71
N PRO A 72 -9.61 -16.65 8.23
CA PRO A 72 -11.06 -16.60 8.03
C PRO A 72 -11.62 -15.21 8.34
N GLY A 73 -12.36 -14.64 7.40
CA GLY A 73 -12.90 -13.29 7.48
C GLY A 73 -12.00 -12.20 6.87
N ASN A 74 -10.76 -12.51 6.47
CA ASN A 74 -9.94 -11.59 5.70
C ASN A 74 -10.31 -11.67 4.21
N GLU A 75 -10.72 -10.55 3.63
CA GLU A 75 -10.75 -10.37 2.18
C GLU A 75 -9.38 -9.82 1.75
N VAL A 76 -8.65 -10.58 0.94
CA VAL A 76 -7.29 -10.21 0.52
C VAL A 76 -7.30 -9.62 -0.88
N PHE A 77 -6.55 -8.55 -1.06
CA PHE A 77 -6.39 -7.82 -2.31
C PHE A 77 -4.93 -7.66 -2.68
N VAL A 78 -4.66 -7.52 -3.96
CA VAL A 78 -3.33 -7.23 -4.52
C VAL A 78 -3.35 -5.92 -5.28
N ALA A 79 -2.26 -5.18 -5.16
CA ALA A 79 -1.96 -4.01 -5.97
C ALA A 79 -0.99 -4.40 -7.07
N GLU A 80 -1.41 -4.26 -8.31
CA GLU A 80 -0.58 -4.51 -9.49
C GLU A 80 -0.03 -3.20 -10.05
N ASN A 81 1.24 -3.22 -10.39
CA ASN A 81 1.92 -2.15 -11.10
C ASN A 81 2.76 -2.78 -12.21
N ASP A 82 2.56 -2.36 -13.45
CA ASP A 82 3.25 -2.89 -14.62
C ASP A 82 3.18 -4.44 -14.73
N GLY A 83 2.01 -5.01 -14.40
CA GLY A 83 1.75 -6.46 -14.46
C GLY A 83 2.40 -7.29 -13.34
N GLN A 84 2.98 -6.64 -12.34
CA GLN A 84 3.56 -7.31 -11.17
C GLN A 84 2.83 -6.91 -9.88
N ILE A 85 2.71 -7.85 -8.93
CA ILE A 85 2.16 -7.56 -7.62
C ILE A 85 3.19 -6.74 -6.83
N ALA A 86 2.85 -5.47 -6.63
CA ALA A 86 3.64 -4.44 -5.95
C ALA A 86 3.23 -4.24 -4.49
N GLY A 87 2.10 -4.79 -4.08
CA GLY A 87 1.59 -4.71 -2.72
C GLY A 87 0.39 -5.60 -2.48
N THR A 88 0.04 -5.77 -1.22
CA THR A 88 -1.14 -6.53 -0.80
C THR A 88 -1.72 -5.95 0.47
N TYR A 89 -3.03 -6.09 0.65
CA TYR A 89 -3.71 -5.76 1.88
C TYR A 89 -4.85 -6.73 2.15
N TYR A 90 -5.28 -6.82 3.40
CA TYR A 90 -6.52 -7.48 3.77
C TYR A 90 -7.50 -6.50 4.40
N LEU A 91 -8.79 -6.74 4.22
CA LEU A 91 -9.92 -6.05 4.86
C LEU A 91 -10.74 -7.07 5.65
N ARG A 92 -11.12 -6.72 6.88
CA ARG A 92 -11.95 -7.56 7.73
C ARG A 92 -12.71 -6.73 8.77
N PRO A 93 -13.76 -7.27 9.43
CA PRO A 93 -14.26 -6.69 10.67
C PRO A 93 -13.16 -6.68 11.76
N ASN A 94 -13.03 -5.55 12.47
CA ASN A 94 -12.06 -5.43 13.57
C ASN A 94 -12.45 -6.30 14.78
N SER A 95 -13.75 -6.40 15.04
CA SER A 95 -14.32 -7.15 16.14
C SER A 95 -15.59 -7.89 15.70
N ARG A 96 -16.08 -8.81 16.54
CA ARG A 96 -17.34 -9.51 16.33
C ARG A 96 -18.50 -8.81 17.06
N GLY A 97 -19.73 -9.21 16.75
CA GLY A 97 -20.94 -8.72 17.43
C GLY A 97 -21.11 -7.22 17.33
N GLY A 98 -21.31 -6.53 18.43
CA GLY A 98 -21.56 -5.09 18.48
C GLY A 98 -20.43 -4.19 17.91
N GLY A 99 -19.21 -4.73 17.74
CA GLY A 99 -18.08 -4.04 17.15
C GLY A 99 -17.85 -4.35 15.65
N SER A 100 -18.69 -5.16 15.02
CA SER A 100 -18.48 -5.65 13.65
C SER A 100 -18.64 -4.58 12.57
N HIS A 101 -19.18 -3.42 12.91
CA HIS A 101 -19.34 -2.27 12.03
C HIS A 101 -18.04 -1.47 11.81
N VAL A 102 -16.96 -1.81 12.51
CA VAL A 102 -15.63 -1.21 12.36
C VAL A 102 -14.73 -2.16 11.59
N ALA A 103 -14.14 -1.68 10.50
CA ALA A 103 -13.17 -2.43 9.69
C ALA A 103 -11.77 -2.41 10.32
N ASN A 104 -10.95 -3.39 9.95
CA ASN A 104 -9.49 -3.40 10.15
C ASN A 104 -8.81 -3.80 8.85
N CYS A 105 -7.63 -3.25 8.60
CA CYS A 105 -6.78 -3.59 7.47
C CYS A 105 -5.32 -3.76 7.90
N GLY A 106 -4.60 -4.60 7.16
CA GLY A 106 -3.15 -4.64 7.17
C GLY A 106 -2.61 -4.50 5.75
N TYR A 107 -1.52 -3.74 5.56
CA TYR A 107 -0.97 -3.41 4.24
C TYR A 107 0.51 -3.73 4.19
N ILE A 108 0.96 -4.30 3.09
CA ILE A 108 2.37 -4.48 2.78
C ILE A 108 2.63 -4.07 1.33
N VAL A 109 3.68 -3.29 1.13
CA VAL A 109 4.19 -2.87 -0.19
C VAL A 109 5.54 -3.51 -0.41
N ALA A 110 5.77 -4.02 -1.61
CA ALA A 110 7.07 -4.53 -2.02
C ALA A 110 8.15 -3.44 -1.88
N THR A 111 9.33 -3.83 -1.44
CA THR A 111 10.42 -2.88 -1.12
C THR A 111 10.81 -2.03 -2.35
N ASP A 112 10.86 -2.64 -3.52
CA ASP A 112 11.20 -2.03 -4.82
C ASP A 112 10.06 -1.15 -5.39
N ALA A 113 8.82 -1.35 -4.93
CA ALA A 113 7.65 -0.54 -5.28
C ALA A 113 7.40 0.63 -4.33
N SER A 114 8.27 0.83 -3.34
CA SER A 114 8.19 1.94 -2.41
C SER A 114 8.24 3.30 -3.12
N ARG A 115 7.48 4.29 -2.61
CA ARG A 115 7.38 5.67 -3.15
C ARG A 115 6.67 5.82 -4.51
N ARG A 116 6.07 4.75 -5.05
CA ARG A 116 5.27 4.78 -6.29
C ARG A 116 3.76 4.99 -6.06
N GLY A 117 3.36 5.41 -4.88
CA GLY A 117 1.95 5.65 -4.55
C GLY A 117 1.14 4.40 -4.20
N VAL A 118 1.71 3.19 -4.30
CA VAL A 118 1.02 1.90 -4.07
C VAL A 118 0.26 1.88 -2.74
N ALA A 119 0.92 2.25 -1.63
CA ALA A 119 0.28 2.25 -0.31
C ALA A 119 -0.91 3.21 -0.22
N ARG A 120 -0.82 4.38 -0.86
CA ARG A 120 -1.90 5.36 -0.89
C ARG A 120 -3.09 4.87 -1.71
N THR A 121 -2.82 4.23 -2.85
CA THR A 121 -3.86 3.62 -3.70
C THR A 121 -4.56 2.48 -2.97
N MET A 122 -3.81 1.58 -2.30
CA MET A 122 -4.41 0.53 -1.47
C MET A 122 -5.25 1.08 -0.33
N CYS A 123 -4.79 2.17 0.33
CA CYS A 123 -5.58 2.81 1.38
C CYS A 123 -6.89 3.38 0.84
N ALA A 124 -6.86 4.12 -0.27
CA ALA A 124 -8.06 4.67 -0.89
C ALA A 124 -9.06 3.57 -1.28
N ASP A 125 -8.59 2.53 -1.96
CA ASP A 125 -9.42 1.38 -2.37
C ASP A 125 -10.03 0.65 -1.16
N SER A 126 -9.26 0.41 -0.10
CA SER A 126 -9.74 -0.27 1.10
C SER A 126 -10.83 0.53 1.85
N LEU A 127 -10.72 1.86 1.86
CA LEU A 127 -11.73 2.74 2.46
C LEU A 127 -13.04 2.72 1.66
N GLU A 128 -12.97 2.69 0.32
CA GLU A 128 -14.13 2.57 -0.54
C GLU A 128 -14.81 1.22 -0.37
N ARG A 129 -14.04 0.12 -0.43
CA ARG A 129 -14.57 -1.22 -0.19
C ARG A 129 -15.16 -1.38 1.22
N ALA A 130 -14.58 -0.75 2.22
CA ALA A 130 -15.13 -0.78 3.57
C ALA A 130 -16.52 -0.12 3.61
N ARG A 131 -16.71 1.04 2.94
CA ARG A 131 -18.04 1.69 2.82
C ARG A 131 -19.04 0.81 2.07
N GLU A 132 -18.65 0.22 0.94
CA GLU A 132 -19.49 -0.69 0.14
C GLU A 132 -19.97 -1.89 0.97
N ARG A 133 -19.19 -2.35 1.95
CA ARG A 133 -19.52 -3.45 2.86
C ARG A 133 -20.30 -3.00 4.11
N GLY A 134 -20.65 -1.71 4.19
CA GLY A 134 -21.42 -1.14 5.28
C GLY A 134 -20.62 -0.87 6.56
N PHE A 135 -19.28 -0.89 6.51
CA PHE A 135 -18.49 -0.43 7.64
C PHE A 135 -18.65 1.09 7.81
N THR A 136 -18.72 1.54 9.06
CA THR A 136 -18.88 2.97 9.42
C THR A 136 -17.58 3.61 9.89
N ALA A 137 -16.57 2.79 10.14
CA ALA A 137 -15.24 3.24 10.55
C ALA A 137 -14.19 2.19 10.19
N MET A 138 -12.90 2.62 10.20
CA MET A 138 -11.75 1.74 10.10
C MET A 138 -10.79 2.03 11.24
N GLN A 139 -10.25 0.96 11.84
CA GLN A 139 -9.30 1.03 12.94
C GLN A 139 -8.05 0.20 12.64
N PHE A 140 -6.89 0.79 12.85
CA PHE A 140 -5.62 0.06 12.91
C PHE A 140 -5.26 -0.16 14.37
N ASN A 141 -5.03 -1.40 14.76
CA ASN A 141 -4.83 -1.76 16.16
C ASN A 141 -3.40 -1.60 16.65
N PHE A 142 -2.42 -1.59 15.71
CA PHE A 142 -1.01 -1.71 16.09
C PHE A 142 -0.11 -1.11 14.99
N VAL A 143 -0.01 0.21 14.97
CA VAL A 143 0.87 0.94 14.06
C VAL A 143 2.15 1.28 14.79
N ILE A 144 3.27 0.69 14.40
CA ILE A 144 4.55 0.90 15.07
C ILE A 144 4.99 2.36 14.95
N SER A 145 5.23 3.03 16.09
CA SER A 145 5.53 4.46 16.15
C SER A 145 6.80 4.84 15.38
N SER A 146 7.78 3.95 15.35
CA SER A 146 9.04 4.14 14.60
C SER A 146 8.89 4.01 13.08
N ASN A 147 7.74 3.52 12.58
CA ASN A 147 7.40 3.55 11.15
C ASN A 147 6.74 4.89 10.79
N GLU A 148 7.50 5.97 10.91
CA GLU A 148 7.03 7.35 10.68
C GLU A 148 6.38 7.54 9.30
N ARG A 149 6.84 6.79 8.29
CA ARG A 149 6.28 6.84 6.93
C ARG A 149 4.85 6.30 6.89
N ALA A 150 4.59 5.19 7.58
CA ALA A 150 3.24 4.64 7.67
C ALA A 150 2.35 5.56 8.50
N VAL A 151 2.82 6.06 9.65
CA VAL A 151 2.08 7.01 10.50
C VAL A 151 1.66 8.24 9.68
N SER A 152 2.61 8.87 8.98
CA SER A 152 2.33 10.05 8.14
C SER A 152 1.36 9.72 7.00
N LEU A 153 1.48 8.53 6.37
CA LEU A 153 0.56 8.10 5.33
C LEU A 153 -0.86 7.98 5.87
N TRP A 154 -1.04 7.32 7.02
CA TRP A 154 -2.36 7.14 7.62
C TRP A 154 -2.98 8.46 8.06
N GLN A 155 -2.19 9.38 8.63
CA GLN A 155 -2.65 10.74 8.94
C GLN A 155 -3.09 11.50 7.67
N ASN A 156 -2.36 11.39 6.58
CA ASN A 156 -2.74 11.95 5.27
C ASN A 156 -3.96 11.25 4.63
N CYS A 157 -4.35 10.09 5.15
CA CYS A 157 -5.60 9.40 4.85
C CYS A 157 -6.66 9.65 5.93
N ASP A 158 -6.58 10.74 6.69
CA ASP A 158 -7.51 11.21 7.73
C ASP A 158 -7.69 10.23 8.92
N PHE A 159 -6.72 9.35 9.18
CA PHE A 159 -6.68 8.59 10.42
C PHE A 159 -6.10 9.44 11.55
N THR A 160 -6.72 9.38 12.71
CA THR A 160 -6.22 10.01 13.93
C THR A 160 -5.66 8.97 14.89
N ILE A 161 -4.60 9.29 15.62
CA ILE A 161 -4.12 8.48 16.74
C ILE A 161 -5.11 8.64 17.88
N VAL A 162 -5.80 7.56 18.27
CA VAL A 162 -6.79 7.55 19.36
C VAL A 162 -6.28 6.88 20.63
N GLY A 163 -5.10 6.26 20.55
CA GLY A 163 -4.44 5.64 21.70
C GLY A 163 -2.97 5.32 21.39
N THR A 164 -2.16 5.30 22.45
CA THR A 164 -0.76 4.86 22.41
C THR A 164 -0.59 3.69 23.36
N LEU A 165 0.09 2.64 22.90
CA LEU A 165 0.49 1.46 23.68
C LEU A 165 1.99 1.61 23.98
N PRO A 166 2.38 2.05 25.19
CA PRO A 166 3.78 2.36 25.50
C PRO A 166 4.64 1.10 25.48
N GLY A 167 5.78 1.16 24.76
CA GLY A 167 6.77 0.07 24.68
C GLY A 167 6.21 -1.26 24.18
N ALA A 168 5.12 -1.25 23.45
CA ALA A 168 4.38 -2.46 23.08
C ALA A 168 5.05 -3.30 21.99
N PHE A 169 6.10 -2.80 21.33
CA PHE A 169 6.79 -3.50 20.27
C PHE A 169 8.31 -3.55 20.50
N ALA A 170 8.88 -4.77 20.49
CA ALA A 170 10.32 -4.97 20.56
C ALA A 170 10.93 -4.84 19.16
N HIS A 171 11.36 -3.62 18.83
CA HIS A 171 11.98 -3.35 17.53
C HIS A 171 13.39 -3.93 17.47
N PRO A 172 13.82 -4.59 16.37
CA PRO A 172 15.08 -5.33 16.30
C PRO A 172 16.34 -4.48 16.56
N THR A 173 16.28 -3.17 16.34
CA THR A 173 17.44 -2.27 16.48
C THR A 173 17.20 -1.04 17.39
N ARG A 174 15.94 -0.80 17.83
CA ARG A 174 15.58 0.39 18.62
C ARG A 174 15.12 0.09 20.05
N GLY A 175 15.10 -1.20 20.44
CA GLY A 175 14.54 -1.61 21.73
C GLY A 175 13.01 -1.53 21.74
N LEU A 176 12.42 -1.28 22.91
CA LEU A 176 10.98 -1.14 23.05
C LEU A 176 10.52 0.20 22.47
N VAL A 177 9.59 0.14 21.52
CA VAL A 177 8.94 1.31 20.92
C VAL A 177 7.43 1.23 21.09
N ASP A 178 6.77 2.38 21.01
CA ASP A 178 5.32 2.46 21.14
C ASP A 178 4.62 1.93 19.89
N ALA A 179 3.36 1.51 20.07
CA ALA A 179 2.44 1.28 18.97
C ALA A 179 1.21 2.18 19.12
N TYR A 180 0.69 2.68 18.01
CA TYR A 180 -0.49 3.52 17.96
C TYR A 180 -1.72 2.73 17.59
N VAL A 181 -2.85 3.05 18.21
CA VAL A 181 -4.18 2.73 17.73
C VAL A 181 -4.66 3.93 16.92
N MET A 182 -4.95 3.72 15.62
CA MET A 182 -5.41 4.77 14.74
C MET A 182 -6.83 4.49 14.25
N TYR A 183 -7.63 5.55 14.09
CA TYR A 183 -9.05 5.43 13.81
C TYR A 183 -9.49 6.48 12.81
N ARG A 184 -10.42 6.08 11.90
CA ARG A 184 -11.08 6.95 10.94
C ARG A 184 -12.56 6.58 10.83
N LYS A 185 -13.47 7.58 10.85
CA LYS A 185 -14.86 7.40 10.40
C LYS A 185 -14.91 7.35 8.87
N LEU A 186 -15.77 6.51 8.31
CA LEU A 186 -15.92 6.31 6.87
C LEU A 186 -17.05 7.14 6.28
#